data_f55398881dd8a725e50666005b073e8a
#
_entry.id   f55398881dd8a725e50666005b073e8a
#
_cell.length_a   1.000
_cell.length_b   1.000
_cell.length_c   1.000
_cell.angle_alpha   90.00
_cell.angle_beta   90.00
_cell.angle_gamma   90.00
#
_symmetry.space_group_name_H-M   'P 1'
#
loop_
_entity.id
_entity.type
_entity.pdbx_description
1 polymer ?
#
loop_
_entity_poly.entity_id
_entity_poly.type
_entity_poly.pdbx_seq_one_letter_code
_entity_poly.pdbx_strand_id
1 'polypeptide(L)'
;MAKQQLSPGSLKRGATHAFLTRRERQIVDILYRRGRATAGEVMGELPGDPSYSTVRTQLRVLEEKGHVRHEEQGLRYVYMPAVPRGAARKSALRHLIDTFFDGSAEQVVGALLGGAGSRLSEEELDRIAELVARARKDGAR
;
A
#
# COMPACT_ATOMS: atom_id res chain seq x y z
N MET A 1 -2.97 18.00 -24.99
CA MET A 1 -2.31 17.41 -24.88
C MET A 1 -1.38 16.86 -23.96
N ALA A 2 -0.85 17.53 -23.11
CA ALA A 2 0.13 16.96 -22.26
C ALA A 2 -0.35 15.88 -21.38
N LYS A 3 -1.59 15.84 -21.09
CA LYS A 3 -2.04 14.87 -20.16
C LYS A 3 -1.89 13.50 -20.61
N GLN A 4 -1.83 13.25 -21.85
CA GLN A 4 -1.70 11.89 -22.18
C GLN A 4 -0.36 11.37 -21.97
N GLN A 5 0.56 12.16 -21.60
CA GLN A 5 1.83 11.63 -21.29
C GLN A 5 1.83 10.70 -20.18
N LEU A 6 0.85 10.76 -19.31
CA LEU A 6 0.80 9.84 -18.21
C LEU A 6 0.26 8.53 -18.68
N SER A 7 1.11 7.67 -19.14
CA SER A 7 0.68 6.39 -19.62
C SER A 7 0.12 5.58 -18.48
N PRO A 8 -0.86 4.75 -18.75
CA PRO A 8 -1.41 3.90 -17.70
C PRO A 8 -0.38 3.00 -17.06
N GLY A 9 0.57 2.54 -17.82
CA GLY A 9 1.61 1.69 -17.27
C GLY A 9 2.45 2.39 -16.23
N SER A 10 2.75 3.65 -16.50
CA SER A 10 3.52 4.42 -15.56
C SER A 10 2.77 4.59 -14.24
N LEU A 11 1.49 4.88 -14.33
CA LEU A 11 0.71 5.01 -13.12
C LEU A 11 0.64 3.71 -12.35
N LYS A 12 0.50 2.60 -13.06
CA LYS A 12 0.41 1.32 -12.39
C LYS A 12 1.68 0.99 -11.63
N ARG A 13 2.81 1.22 -12.26
CA ARG A 13 4.04 0.91 -11.59
C ARG A 13 4.33 1.82 -10.44
N GLY A 14 4.03 3.08 -10.63
CA GLY A 14 4.28 4.02 -9.57
C GLY A 14 3.12 4.18 -8.65
N ALA A 15 2.17 3.29 -8.72
CA ALA A 15 0.96 3.41 -7.95
C ALA A 15 1.28 3.66 -6.51
N THR A 16 0.89 4.78 -6.01
CA THR A 16 1.09 5.12 -4.62
C THR A 16 -0.21 5.62 -4.09
N HIS A 17 -0.35 5.59 -2.79
CA HIS A 17 -1.55 6.10 -2.16
C HIS A 17 -1.69 7.60 -2.36
N ALA A 18 -0.63 8.27 -2.80
CA ALA A 18 -0.67 9.71 -2.97
C ALA A 18 -1.65 10.16 -4.05
N PHE A 19 -1.94 9.28 -5.02
CA PHE A 19 -2.86 9.62 -6.10
C PHE A 19 -4.27 9.13 -5.87
N LEU A 20 -4.58 8.63 -4.69
CA LEU A 20 -5.90 8.09 -4.39
C LEU A 20 -6.69 9.09 -3.54
N THR A 21 -7.99 9.11 -3.77
CA THR A 21 -8.86 9.86 -2.87
C THR A 21 -8.87 9.16 -1.52
N ARG A 22 -9.41 9.83 -0.52
CA ARG A 22 -9.49 9.24 0.81
C ARG A 22 -10.29 7.93 0.78
N ARG A 23 -11.42 7.93 0.11
CA ARG A 23 -12.26 6.73 0.04
C ARG A 23 -11.55 5.62 -0.73
N GLU A 24 -10.89 5.97 -1.82
CA GLU A 24 -10.13 4.98 -2.59
C GLU A 24 -9.05 4.35 -1.73
N ARG A 25 -8.38 5.15 -0.94
CA ARG A 25 -7.33 4.64 -0.06
C ARG A 25 -7.90 3.68 0.97
N GLN A 26 -9.08 4.01 1.52
CA GLN A 26 -9.73 3.12 2.48
C GLN A 26 -10.05 1.76 1.85
N ILE A 27 -10.53 1.77 0.61
CA ILE A 27 -10.86 0.53 -0.08
C ILE A 27 -9.61 -0.30 -0.33
N VAL A 28 -8.55 0.33 -0.81
CA VAL A 28 -7.30 -0.38 -1.08
C VAL A 28 -6.75 -0.98 0.22
N ASP A 29 -6.82 -0.23 1.32
CA ASP A 29 -6.34 -0.74 2.61
C ASP A 29 -7.12 -1.96 3.06
N ILE A 30 -8.44 -1.96 2.86
CA ILE A 30 -9.26 -3.11 3.19
C ILE A 30 -8.82 -4.33 2.37
N LEU A 31 -8.59 -4.14 1.08
CA LEU A 31 -8.18 -5.23 0.22
C LEU A 31 -6.81 -5.77 0.58
N TYR A 32 -5.87 -4.91 0.96
CA TYR A 32 -4.58 -5.39 1.40
C TYR A 32 -4.69 -6.15 2.72
N ARG A 33 -5.57 -5.71 3.60
CA ARG A 33 -5.73 -6.39 4.88
C ARG A 33 -6.41 -7.74 4.73
N ARG A 34 -7.44 -7.81 3.87
CA ARG A 34 -8.19 -9.05 3.70
C ARG A 34 -7.59 -9.99 2.65
N GLY A 35 -6.81 -9.45 1.75
CA GLY A 35 -6.27 -10.21 0.63
C GLY A 35 -7.22 -10.22 -0.56
N ARG A 36 -8.49 -10.47 -0.34
CA ARG A 36 -9.50 -10.43 -1.39
C ARG A 36 -10.87 -10.24 -0.74
N ALA A 37 -11.78 -9.64 -1.48
CA ALA A 37 -13.11 -9.36 -0.96
C ALA A 37 -14.08 -9.07 -2.08
N THR A 38 -15.34 -9.38 -1.84
CA THR A 38 -16.42 -8.95 -2.74
C THR A 38 -16.74 -7.49 -2.44
N ALA A 39 -17.49 -6.86 -3.36
CA ALA A 39 -17.91 -5.47 -3.14
C ALA A 39 -18.74 -5.35 -1.86
N GLY A 40 -19.57 -6.34 -1.56
CA GLY A 40 -20.37 -6.31 -0.34
C GLY A 40 -19.50 -6.37 0.90
N GLU A 41 -18.46 -7.19 0.87
CA GLU A 41 -17.55 -7.28 2.00
C GLU A 41 -16.78 -5.99 2.22
N VAL A 42 -16.34 -5.35 1.13
CA VAL A 42 -15.68 -4.07 1.23
C VAL A 42 -16.63 -3.03 1.81
N MET A 43 -17.87 -3.01 1.30
CA MET A 43 -18.86 -2.06 1.76
C MET A 43 -19.08 -2.19 3.27
N GLY A 44 -19.10 -3.42 3.76
CA GLY A 44 -19.33 -3.66 5.18
C GLY A 44 -18.24 -3.12 6.09
N GLU A 45 -17.04 -2.90 5.56
CA GLU A 45 -15.94 -2.38 6.36
C GLU A 45 -15.66 -0.90 6.16
N LEU A 46 -16.36 -0.26 5.23
CA LEU A 46 -16.12 1.16 4.97
C LEU A 46 -16.90 2.03 5.95
N PRO A 47 -16.27 3.10 6.44
CA PRO A 47 -16.99 4.04 7.29
C PRO A 47 -17.98 4.86 6.45
N GLY A 48 -18.98 5.43 7.10
CA GLY A 48 -19.91 6.31 6.42
C GLY A 48 -21.02 5.60 5.69
N ASP A 49 -21.06 4.27 5.76
CA ASP A 49 -22.18 3.49 5.24
C ASP A 49 -22.48 3.82 3.77
N PRO A 50 -21.51 3.73 2.87
CA PRO A 50 -21.76 4.04 1.46
C PRO A 50 -22.68 3.00 0.82
N SER A 51 -23.36 3.39 -0.26
CA SER A 51 -24.23 2.47 -0.96
C SER A 51 -23.41 1.45 -1.74
N TYR A 52 -24.05 0.33 -2.04
CA TYR A 52 -23.41 -0.72 -2.81
C TYR A 52 -22.98 -0.22 -4.19
N SER A 53 -23.82 0.56 -4.85
CA SER A 53 -23.46 1.05 -6.17
C SER A 53 -22.29 2.02 -6.12
N THR A 54 -22.21 2.81 -5.05
CA THR A 54 -21.05 3.69 -4.88
C THR A 54 -19.76 2.89 -4.75
N VAL A 55 -19.79 1.84 -3.93
CA VAL A 55 -18.61 1.00 -3.74
C VAL A 55 -18.22 0.31 -5.03
N ARG A 56 -19.22 -0.21 -5.78
CA ARG A 56 -18.94 -0.85 -7.06
C ARG A 56 -18.29 0.12 -8.04
N THR A 57 -18.79 1.36 -8.09
CA THR A 57 -18.21 2.36 -8.97
C THR A 57 -16.77 2.67 -8.58
N GLN A 58 -16.51 2.81 -7.29
CA GLN A 58 -15.17 3.13 -6.83
C GLN A 58 -14.19 1.99 -7.08
N LEU A 59 -14.65 0.75 -6.93
CA LEU A 59 -13.81 -0.40 -7.26
C LEU A 59 -13.47 -0.43 -8.75
N ARG A 60 -14.44 -0.10 -9.60
CA ARG A 60 -14.19 -0.03 -11.03
C ARG A 60 -13.16 1.04 -11.37
N VAL A 61 -13.29 2.21 -10.74
CA VAL A 61 -12.33 3.28 -10.97
C VAL A 61 -10.93 2.87 -10.50
N LEU A 62 -10.85 2.20 -9.35
CA LEU A 62 -9.56 1.73 -8.83
C LEU A 62 -8.94 0.70 -9.77
N GLU A 63 -9.78 -0.13 -10.39
CA GLU A 63 -9.27 -1.09 -11.36
C GLU A 63 -8.75 -0.39 -12.59
N GLU A 64 -9.45 0.64 -13.06
CA GLU A 64 -8.99 1.43 -14.19
C GLU A 64 -7.67 2.13 -13.89
N LYS A 65 -7.49 2.57 -12.65
CA LYS A 65 -6.24 3.20 -12.23
C LYS A 65 -5.11 2.21 -12.02
N GLY A 66 -5.40 0.93 -12.01
CA GLY A 66 -4.36 -0.08 -11.88
C GLY A 66 -4.04 -0.50 -10.45
N HIS A 67 -4.87 -0.10 -9.48
CA HIS A 67 -4.63 -0.43 -8.07
C HIS A 67 -5.31 -1.72 -7.65
N VAL A 68 -6.35 -2.11 -8.37
CA VAL A 68 -7.20 -3.24 -8.00
C VAL A 68 -7.45 -4.08 -9.24
N ARG A 69 -7.60 -5.37 -9.06
CA ARG A 69 -8.07 -6.26 -10.12
C ARG A 69 -9.14 -7.16 -9.54
N HIS A 70 -9.86 -7.85 -10.39
CA HIS A 70 -10.92 -8.74 -9.92
C HIS A 70 -10.88 -10.06 -10.68
N GLU A 71 -11.49 -11.07 -10.06
CA GLU A 71 -11.73 -12.36 -10.66
C GLU A 71 -13.22 -12.67 -10.49
N GLU A 72 -13.77 -13.37 -11.45
CA GLU A 72 -15.15 -13.80 -11.35
C GLU A 72 -15.23 -15.15 -10.66
N GLN A 73 -16.07 -15.24 -9.65
CA GLN A 73 -16.31 -16.49 -8.96
C GLN A 73 -17.81 -16.72 -8.93
N GLY A 74 -18.28 -17.57 -9.83
CA GLY A 74 -19.71 -17.75 -10.01
C GLY A 74 -20.31 -16.46 -10.55
N LEU A 75 -21.29 -15.94 -9.84
CA LEU A 75 -21.96 -14.70 -10.26
C LEU A 75 -21.41 -13.48 -9.57
N ARG A 76 -20.30 -13.61 -8.87
CA ARG A 76 -19.76 -12.51 -8.10
C ARG A 76 -18.35 -12.17 -8.56
N TYR A 77 -18.00 -10.90 -8.38
CA TYR A 77 -16.64 -10.44 -8.58
C TYR A 77 -15.94 -10.44 -7.23
N VAL A 78 -14.74 -10.96 -7.21
CA VAL A 78 -13.87 -10.90 -6.04
C VAL A 78 -12.71 -9.99 -6.38
N TYR A 79 -12.53 -8.95 -5.59
CA TYR A 79 -11.52 -7.93 -5.84
C TYR A 79 -10.29 -8.18 -4.99
N MET A 80 -9.15 -7.78 -5.51
CA MET A 80 -7.88 -7.93 -4.81
C MET A 80 -6.92 -6.85 -5.27
N PRO A 81 -5.88 -6.56 -4.48
CA PRO A 81 -4.89 -5.58 -4.93
C PRO A 81 -4.22 -6.06 -6.21
N ALA A 82 -4.04 -5.14 -7.15
CA ALA A 82 -3.36 -5.47 -8.40
C ALA A 82 -1.86 -5.64 -8.16
N VAL A 83 -1.31 -4.94 -7.17
CA VAL A 83 0.10 -5.01 -6.84
C VAL A 83 0.23 -5.85 -5.57
N PRO A 84 1.07 -6.88 -5.57
CA PRO A 84 1.25 -7.70 -4.38
C PRO A 84 1.64 -6.86 -3.18
N ARG A 85 1.22 -7.29 -2.00
CA ARG A 85 1.45 -6.53 -0.78
C ARG A 85 2.92 -6.21 -0.56
N GLY A 86 3.79 -7.18 -0.80
CA GLY A 86 5.22 -6.96 -0.61
C GLY A 86 5.77 -5.88 -1.52
N ALA A 87 5.35 -5.89 -2.78
CA ALA A 87 5.80 -4.88 -3.73
C ALA A 87 5.24 -3.51 -3.38
N ALA A 88 3.98 -3.46 -2.92
CA ALA A 88 3.37 -2.21 -2.51
C ALA A 88 4.09 -1.62 -1.30
N ARG A 89 4.47 -2.47 -0.35
CA ARG A 89 5.20 -2.02 0.82
C ARG A 89 6.55 -1.43 0.45
N LYS A 90 7.27 -2.09 -0.46
CA LYS A 90 8.56 -1.59 -0.91
C LYS A 90 8.43 -0.25 -1.61
N SER A 91 7.41 -0.13 -2.47
CA SER A 91 7.18 1.10 -3.20
C SER A 91 6.84 2.26 -2.25
N ALA A 92 5.98 2.00 -1.27
CA ALA A 92 5.61 3.01 -0.30
C ALA A 92 6.81 3.45 0.54
N LEU A 93 7.62 2.48 0.95
CA LEU A 93 8.81 2.78 1.73
C LEU A 93 9.80 3.60 0.93
N ARG A 94 10.04 3.23 -0.34
CA ARG A 94 10.93 3.99 -1.19
C ARG A 94 10.46 5.42 -1.37
N HIS A 95 9.15 5.59 -1.57
CA HIS A 95 8.59 6.92 -1.73
C HIS A 95 8.81 7.76 -0.46
N LEU A 96 8.57 7.16 0.69
CA LEU A 96 8.76 7.84 1.96
C LEU A 96 10.21 8.30 2.13
N ILE A 97 11.14 7.38 1.87
CA ILE A 97 12.56 7.69 2.02
C ILE A 97 12.99 8.79 1.07
N ASP A 98 12.59 8.70 -0.18
CA ASP A 98 13.01 9.68 -1.17
C ASP A 98 12.35 11.03 -0.96
N THR A 99 11.11 11.04 -0.53
CA THR A 99 10.36 12.30 -0.40
C THR A 99 10.68 13.06 0.88
N PHE A 100 10.78 12.35 1.99
CA PHE A 100 10.88 13.00 3.29
C PHE A 100 12.20 12.83 3.99
N PHE A 101 13.06 11.93 3.52
CA PHE A 101 14.31 11.63 4.20
C PHE A 101 15.50 11.69 3.25
N ASP A 102 15.34 12.44 2.15
CA ASP A 102 16.43 12.70 1.20
C ASP A 102 17.15 11.44 0.73
N GLY A 103 16.41 10.36 0.59
CA GLY A 103 16.99 9.10 0.14
C GLY A 103 17.77 8.34 1.20
N SER A 104 17.74 8.79 2.44
CA SER A 104 18.58 8.22 3.49
C SER A 104 17.80 7.25 4.36
N ALA A 105 18.09 5.96 4.22
CA ALA A 105 17.51 4.95 5.10
C ALA A 105 17.99 5.15 6.54
N GLU A 106 19.21 5.64 6.71
CA GLU A 106 19.73 5.89 8.05
C GLU A 106 18.87 6.89 8.79
N GLN A 107 18.41 7.94 8.10
CA GLN A 107 17.57 8.94 8.74
C GLN A 107 16.23 8.35 9.14
N VAL A 108 15.69 7.44 8.33
CA VAL A 108 14.44 6.79 8.66
C VAL A 108 14.59 5.95 9.93
N VAL A 109 15.66 5.16 9.98
CA VAL A 109 15.92 4.32 11.15
C VAL A 109 16.12 5.19 12.39
N GLY A 110 16.86 6.29 12.24
CA GLY A 110 17.06 7.21 13.35
C GLY A 110 15.75 7.78 13.87
N ALA A 111 14.86 8.15 12.95
CA ALA A 111 13.56 8.68 13.35
C ALA A 111 12.73 7.64 14.09
N LEU A 112 12.76 6.40 13.63
CA LEU A 112 12.02 5.32 14.29
C LEU A 112 12.57 5.07 15.69
N LEU A 113 13.90 5.02 15.83
CA LEU A 113 14.52 4.77 17.12
C LEU A 113 14.37 5.95 18.06
N GLY A 114 14.24 7.14 17.50
CA GLY A 114 14.06 8.35 18.30
C GLY A 114 12.62 8.58 18.76
N GLY A 115 11.73 7.65 18.48
CA GLY A 115 10.37 7.74 19.00
C GLY A 115 9.38 8.47 18.11
N ALA A 116 9.72 8.71 16.85
CA ALA A 116 8.82 9.43 15.95
C ALA A 116 7.55 8.65 15.69
N GLY A 117 7.60 7.35 15.74
CA GLY A 117 6.43 6.54 15.51
C GLY A 117 5.87 6.03 16.82
N SER A 118 5.95 4.73 17.04
CA SER A 118 5.53 4.14 18.29
C SER A 118 6.72 3.88 19.15
N ARG A 119 6.48 3.73 20.41
CA ARG A 119 7.54 3.32 21.31
C ARG A 119 7.92 1.89 21.01
N LEU A 120 9.21 1.64 20.95
CA LEU A 120 9.73 0.30 20.70
C LEU A 120 10.01 -0.39 22.03
N SER A 121 9.57 -1.65 22.12
CA SER A 121 9.86 -2.45 23.30
C SER A 121 11.30 -2.95 23.27
N GLU A 122 11.79 -3.44 24.40
CA GLU A 122 13.11 -4.03 24.44
C GLU A 122 13.22 -5.22 23.51
N GLU A 123 12.15 -6.02 23.42
CA GLU A 123 12.15 -7.15 22.52
C GLU A 123 12.21 -6.72 21.06
N GLU A 124 11.52 -5.64 20.72
CA GLU A 124 11.60 -5.11 19.36
C GLU A 124 12.99 -4.59 19.05
N LEU A 125 13.59 -3.89 20.00
CA LEU A 125 14.94 -3.38 19.80
C LEU A 125 15.94 -4.51 19.60
N ASP A 126 15.78 -5.61 20.34
CA ASP A 126 16.64 -6.77 20.16
C ASP A 126 16.50 -7.34 18.76
N ARG A 127 15.27 -7.45 18.28
CA ARG A 127 15.05 -7.98 16.94
C ARG A 127 15.58 -7.05 15.85
N ILE A 128 15.50 -5.74 16.08
CA ILE A 128 16.06 -4.77 15.15
C ILE A 128 17.57 -4.90 15.11
N ALA A 129 18.18 -5.06 16.28
CA ALA A 129 19.64 -5.25 16.34
C ALA A 129 20.05 -6.49 15.56
N GLU A 130 19.26 -7.56 15.62
CA GLU A 130 19.54 -8.76 14.84
C GLU A 130 19.43 -8.51 13.35
N LEU A 131 18.45 -7.69 12.94
CA LEU A 131 18.32 -7.34 11.54
C LEU A 131 19.53 -6.59 11.03
N VAL A 132 20.04 -5.67 11.85
CA VAL A 132 21.24 -4.92 11.48
C VAL A 132 22.43 -5.85 11.35
N ALA A 133 22.62 -6.77 12.30
CA ALA A 133 23.71 -7.72 12.27
C ALA A 133 23.65 -8.59 11.02
N ARG A 134 22.45 -9.03 10.67
CA ARG A 134 22.28 -9.86 9.49
C ARG A 134 22.56 -9.09 8.22
N ALA A 135 22.14 -7.83 8.15
CA ALA A 135 22.40 -7.00 6.98
C ALA A 135 23.90 -6.79 6.78
N ARG A 136 24.65 -6.60 7.87
CA ARG A 136 26.09 -6.47 7.78
C ARG A 136 26.74 -7.73 7.25
N LYS A 137 26.27 -8.87 7.73
CA LYS A 137 26.82 -10.15 7.30
C LYS A 137 26.54 -10.36 5.81
N ASP A 138 25.33 -10.06 5.36
CA ASP A 138 24.99 -10.23 3.96
C ASP A 138 25.74 -9.25 3.08
N GLY A 139 25.92 -8.03 3.55
CA GLY A 139 26.63 -7.02 2.77
C GLY A 139 28.12 -7.22 2.70
N ALA A 140 28.66 -8.07 3.55
CA ALA A 140 30.10 -8.31 3.56
C ALA A 140 30.54 -9.24 2.44
N ARG A 141 29.62 -9.81 1.68
CA ARG A 141 29.99 -10.70 0.58
C ARG A 141 30.38 -10.02 -0.70
#